data_8cbf83c36143ad8bf0e70d77ef9b296a
#
_entry.id   8cbf83c36143ad8bf0e70d77ef9b296a
#
_cell.length_a   1.000
_cell.length_b   1.000
_cell.length_c   1.000
_cell.angle_alpha   90.00
_cell.angle_beta   90.00
_cell.angle_gamma   90.00
#
_symmetry.space_group_name_H-M   'P 1'
#
loop_
_entity.id
_entity.type
_entity.pdbx_description
1 polymer ?
#
loop_
_entity_poly.entity_id
_entity_poly.type
_entity_poly.pdbx_seq_one_letter_code
_entity_poly.pdbx_strand_id
1 'polypeptide(L)'
;MSLQKIKFQNKEGQTLVGRLEMPVDQHPHNFAIFAHCFTCNKNLRAIKNIGNALTSHGFAVLRFDFTGLGESDGDFADTNFSGNVYDLIAAAAYLEKNFKAPTLLIGHSLGGTAALFAAAEIPSIQAVATIGAPSNPIHVQHLFKSNLSEIAKSGKTVVNLGGRDFTIKKQFLDDLENKSLPSVVKDLRKPLLILHAPQDDTVGIKNAEEIYVAAHHPKSFVSLDGADHLLMRKEDSQYAGEVIAGWSKRYVHIPKNDTLKTKHQVVASLSFNDGFTTSMKLGNHFMTADEPKDFGGNDYGPSPYELLSASLSACTVMTIQMYTKRKNWKVDLVEVHTSYTKSHAVDCKNCETDSAKIDTFYREITLTGDLNEKQKARILQIADKCPVHKTLHSETQIITELVAPFDSAQSKG
;
A
#
# COMPACT_ATOMS: atom_id res chain seq x y z
N MET A 1 0.20 8.90 -1.11
CA MET A 1 0.83 7.89 -2.01
C MET A 1 1.35 8.58 -3.25
N SER A 2 2.61 8.46 -3.59
CA SER A 2 3.10 8.94 -4.87
C SER A 2 2.92 7.88 -5.94
N LEU A 3 2.59 8.31 -7.16
CA LEU A 3 2.37 7.45 -8.31
C LEU A 3 3.30 7.90 -9.44
N GLN A 4 4.29 7.08 -9.76
CA GLN A 4 5.24 7.37 -10.82
C GLN A 4 4.89 6.57 -12.09
N LYS A 5 4.78 7.25 -13.24
CA LYS A 5 4.73 6.58 -14.54
C LYS A 5 6.13 6.16 -14.92
N ILE A 6 6.33 4.87 -15.16
CA ILE A 6 7.62 4.32 -15.58
C ILE A 6 7.52 3.66 -16.93
N LYS A 7 8.66 3.60 -17.62
CA LYS A 7 8.82 2.88 -18.89
C LYS A 7 10.07 2.01 -18.81
N PHE A 8 9.98 0.80 -19.29
CA PHE A 8 11.12 -0.13 -19.39
C PHE A 8 10.97 -1.01 -20.61
N GLN A 9 12.05 -1.62 -21.05
CA GLN A 9 12.06 -2.47 -22.23
C GLN A 9 12.06 -3.95 -21.83
N ASN A 10 11.30 -4.76 -22.57
CA ASN A 10 11.43 -6.20 -22.52
C ASN A 10 12.63 -6.68 -23.37
N LYS A 11 12.88 -7.98 -23.39
CA LYS A 11 14.01 -8.55 -24.13
C LYS A 11 13.93 -8.35 -25.66
N GLU A 12 12.76 -8.06 -26.18
CA GLU A 12 12.50 -7.83 -27.62
C GLU A 12 12.59 -6.35 -28.00
N GLY A 13 12.94 -5.48 -27.02
CA GLY A 13 13.09 -4.04 -27.22
C GLY A 13 11.77 -3.27 -27.23
N GLN A 14 10.64 -3.90 -26.89
CA GLN A 14 9.34 -3.24 -26.79
C GLN A 14 9.25 -2.49 -25.47
N THR A 15 8.69 -1.27 -25.51
CA THR A 15 8.51 -0.44 -24.32
C THR A 15 7.27 -0.86 -23.55
N LEU A 16 7.45 -1.31 -22.32
CA LEU A 16 6.38 -1.58 -21.37
C LEU A 16 6.12 -0.35 -20.50
N VAL A 17 4.84 -0.06 -20.24
CA VAL A 17 4.41 1.10 -19.48
C VAL A 17 3.78 0.67 -18.17
N GLY A 18 4.37 1.13 -17.07
CA GLY A 18 3.95 0.82 -15.72
C GLY A 18 3.60 2.03 -14.87
N ARG A 19 3.03 1.72 -13.71
CA ARG A 19 2.79 2.62 -12.59
C ARG A 19 3.48 2.02 -11.36
N LEU A 20 4.40 2.77 -10.79
CA LEU A 20 5.02 2.44 -9.52
C LEU A 20 4.34 3.26 -8.43
N GLU A 21 3.68 2.54 -7.53
CA GLU A 21 3.01 3.10 -6.35
C GLU A 21 3.95 2.97 -5.15
N MET A 22 4.25 4.09 -4.50
CA MET A 22 5.14 4.13 -3.34
C MET A 22 4.32 4.28 -2.05
N PRO A 23 4.79 3.74 -0.92
CA PRO A 23 4.20 4.04 0.38
C PRO A 23 4.28 5.53 0.70
N VAL A 24 3.52 5.96 1.69
CA VAL A 24 3.38 7.39 2.06
C VAL A 24 4.74 8.00 2.42
N ASP A 25 5.56 7.26 3.16
CA ASP A 25 6.89 7.70 3.61
C ASP A 25 7.97 7.64 2.52
N GLN A 26 7.64 7.23 1.30
CA GLN A 26 8.55 7.03 0.16
C GLN A 26 9.71 6.02 0.42
N HIS A 27 9.67 5.32 1.56
CA HIS A 27 10.70 4.35 1.97
C HIS A 27 10.15 2.91 1.98
N PRO A 28 9.93 2.30 0.81
CA PRO A 28 9.39 0.95 0.76
C PRO A 28 10.38 -0.04 1.36
N HIS A 29 9.87 -0.87 2.26
CA HIS A 29 10.68 -1.97 2.80
C HIS A 29 10.91 -3.07 1.77
N ASN A 30 9.94 -3.30 0.87
CA ASN A 30 9.98 -4.30 -0.19
C ASN A 30 9.28 -3.81 -1.44
N PHE A 31 9.60 -4.41 -2.59
CA PHE A 31 8.96 -4.17 -3.87
C PHE A 31 8.13 -5.38 -4.27
N ALA A 32 6.92 -5.13 -4.77
CA ALA A 32 6.03 -6.12 -5.33
C ALA A 32 5.75 -5.82 -6.81
N ILE A 33 5.53 -6.86 -7.61
CA ILE A 33 5.03 -6.75 -8.99
C ILE A 33 3.63 -7.34 -9.03
N PHE A 34 2.71 -6.67 -9.73
CA PHE A 34 1.36 -7.15 -9.97
C PHE A 34 1.12 -7.46 -11.45
N ALA A 35 0.87 -8.73 -11.77
CA ALA A 35 0.51 -9.25 -13.09
C ALA A 35 -1.01 -9.25 -13.25
N HIS A 36 -1.54 -8.46 -14.18
CA HIS A 36 -2.99 -8.38 -14.44
C HIS A 36 -3.52 -9.57 -15.26
N CYS A 37 -4.86 -9.71 -15.31
CA CYS A 37 -5.55 -10.76 -16.04
C CYS A 37 -5.40 -10.64 -17.57
N PHE A 38 -5.77 -11.73 -18.27
CA PHE A 38 -5.79 -11.78 -19.74
C PHE A 38 -6.68 -10.66 -20.30
N THR A 39 -6.17 -9.91 -21.29
CA THR A 39 -6.85 -8.77 -21.93
C THR A 39 -7.21 -7.59 -21.01
N CYS A 40 -6.81 -7.62 -19.74
CA CYS A 40 -6.97 -6.49 -18.81
C CYS A 40 -5.89 -5.41 -19.04
N ASN A 41 -5.79 -4.46 -18.12
CA ASN A 41 -4.70 -3.50 -18.04
C ASN A 41 -4.41 -3.11 -16.59
N LYS A 42 -3.29 -2.43 -16.37
CA LYS A 42 -2.82 -1.95 -15.05
C LYS A 42 -3.79 -1.04 -14.31
N ASN A 43 -4.85 -0.52 -14.96
CA ASN A 43 -5.79 0.44 -14.38
C ASN A 43 -7.08 -0.20 -13.85
N LEU A 44 -7.20 -1.55 -13.88
CA LEU A 44 -8.33 -2.25 -13.29
C LEU A 44 -8.50 -1.83 -11.81
N ARG A 45 -9.76 -1.54 -11.41
CA ARG A 45 -10.07 -1.02 -10.07
C ARG A 45 -9.56 -1.94 -8.96
N ALA A 46 -9.74 -3.25 -9.12
CA ALA A 46 -9.26 -4.24 -8.15
C ALA A 46 -7.75 -4.16 -7.95
N ILE A 47 -6.97 -4.03 -9.02
CA ILE A 47 -5.51 -3.94 -8.96
C ILE A 47 -5.06 -2.68 -8.21
N LYS A 48 -5.76 -1.54 -8.43
CA LYS A 48 -5.50 -0.31 -7.67
C LYS A 48 -5.80 -0.46 -6.19
N ASN A 49 -6.90 -1.10 -5.83
CA ASN A 49 -7.26 -1.30 -4.43
C ASN A 49 -6.27 -2.23 -3.71
N ILE A 50 -5.85 -3.31 -4.37
CA ILE A 50 -4.81 -4.22 -3.85
C ILE A 50 -3.47 -3.48 -3.71
N GLY A 51 -3.07 -2.70 -4.73
CA GLY A 51 -1.87 -1.86 -4.68
C GLY A 51 -1.89 -0.87 -3.50
N ASN A 52 -3.02 -0.18 -3.30
CA ASN A 52 -3.21 0.73 -2.18
C ASN A 52 -3.10 0.02 -0.81
N ALA A 53 -3.67 -1.17 -0.66
CA ALA A 53 -3.54 -1.95 0.56
C ALA A 53 -2.06 -2.33 0.82
N LEU A 54 -1.35 -2.79 -0.19
CA LEU A 54 0.08 -3.13 -0.06
C LEU A 54 0.94 -1.90 0.26
N THR A 55 0.68 -0.76 -0.36
CA THR A 55 1.46 0.47 -0.10
C THR A 55 1.20 1.01 1.30
N SER A 56 -0.02 0.90 1.84
CA SER A 56 -0.29 1.25 3.24
C SER A 56 0.42 0.33 4.24
N HIS A 57 0.85 -0.86 3.78
CA HIS A 57 1.69 -1.77 4.54
C HIS A 57 3.20 -1.64 4.24
N GLY A 58 3.62 -0.60 3.51
CA GLY A 58 5.04 -0.28 3.27
C GLY A 58 5.68 -0.98 2.08
N PHE A 59 4.89 -1.59 1.18
CA PHE A 59 5.40 -2.10 -0.10
C PHE A 59 5.39 -1.00 -1.16
N ALA A 60 6.40 -0.98 -2.05
CA ALA A 60 6.22 -0.37 -3.37
C ALA A 60 5.60 -1.40 -4.31
N VAL A 61 4.65 -0.98 -5.15
CA VAL A 61 3.94 -1.89 -6.07
C VAL A 61 4.09 -1.40 -7.50
N LEU A 62 4.75 -2.22 -8.33
CA LEU A 62 4.78 -2.02 -9.77
C LEU A 62 3.63 -2.80 -10.41
N ARG A 63 2.73 -2.09 -11.08
CA ARG A 63 1.74 -2.64 -12.00
C ARG A 63 1.98 -2.08 -13.39
N PHE A 64 2.01 -2.92 -14.39
CA PHE A 64 2.32 -2.52 -15.78
C PHE A 64 1.38 -3.23 -16.75
N ASP A 65 1.29 -2.73 -17.97
CA ASP A 65 0.59 -3.41 -19.06
C ASP A 65 1.54 -4.36 -19.77
N PHE A 66 1.10 -5.60 -19.98
CA PHE A 66 1.83 -6.57 -20.81
C PHE A 66 1.95 -6.07 -22.25
N THR A 67 2.90 -6.62 -22.99
CA THR A 67 3.11 -6.35 -24.42
C THR A 67 1.80 -6.43 -25.20
N GLY A 68 1.53 -5.42 -26.04
CA GLY A 68 0.32 -5.34 -26.86
C GLY A 68 -0.95 -4.95 -26.12
N LEU A 69 -0.86 -4.58 -24.81
CA LEU A 69 -1.99 -4.16 -24.00
C LEU A 69 -1.79 -2.76 -23.43
N GLY A 70 -2.91 -2.06 -23.23
CA GLY A 70 -2.94 -0.76 -22.54
C GLY A 70 -2.09 0.30 -23.23
N GLU A 71 -1.05 0.78 -22.54
CA GLU A 71 -0.09 1.80 -23.02
C GLU A 71 1.26 1.20 -23.44
N SER A 72 1.44 -0.14 -23.35
CA SER A 72 2.66 -0.83 -23.74
C SER A 72 2.71 -1.04 -25.26
N ASP A 73 3.94 -1.07 -25.80
CA ASP A 73 4.18 -1.30 -27.22
C ASP A 73 3.84 -2.74 -27.63
N GLY A 74 3.85 -2.99 -28.93
CA GLY A 74 3.59 -4.28 -29.54
C GLY A 74 2.14 -4.47 -29.99
N ASP A 75 1.89 -5.57 -30.71
CA ASP A 75 0.54 -6.01 -31.08
C ASP A 75 0.18 -7.25 -30.25
N PHE A 76 -0.98 -7.21 -29.58
CA PHE A 76 -1.49 -8.33 -28.80
C PHE A 76 -1.56 -9.63 -29.63
N ALA A 77 -1.88 -9.52 -30.92
CA ALA A 77 -1.93 -10.65 -31.82
C ALA A 77 -0.58 -11.39 -31.95
N ASP A 78 0.53 -10.71 -31.72
CA ASP A 78 1.88 -11.28 -31.81
C ASP A 78 2.43 -11.75 -30.47
N THR A 79 1.65 -11.58 -29.39
CA THR A 79 2.02 -12.03 -28.04
C THR A 79 1.68 -13.49 -27.81
N ASN A 80 2.26 -14.07 -26.77
CA ASN A 80 1.95 -15.40 -26.27
C ASN A 80 2.13 -15.46 -24.74
N PHE A 81 1.81 -16.57 -24.12
CA PHE A 81 1.94 -16.75 -22.67
C PHE A 81 3.40 -16.62 -22.19
N SER A 82 4.35 -17.19 -22.95
CA SER A 82 5.78 -17.05 -22.65
C SER A 82 6.23 -15.59 -22.66
N GLY A 83 5.72 -14.77 -23.58
CA GLY A 83 5.96 -13.34 -23.63
C GLY A 83 5.54 -12.64 -22.35
N ASN A 84 4.38 -12.99 -21.79
CA ASN A 84 3.93 -12.43 -20.51
C ASN A 84 4.88 -12.80 -19.35
N VAL A 85 5.43 -14.01 -19.34
CA VAL A 85 6.45 -14.41 -18.34
C VAL A 85 7.72 -13.57 -18.51
N TYR A 86 8.19 -13.35 -19.74
CA TYR A 86 9.36 -12.52 -20.01
C TYR A 86 9.15 -11.05 -19.67
N ASP A 87 7.94 -10.53 -19.86
CA ASP A 87 7.60 -9.17 -19.43
C ASP A 87 7.71 -9.00 -17.91
N LEU A 88 7.30 -10.02 -17.13
CA LEU A 88 7.47 -10.03 -15.66
C LEU A 88 8.93 -10.09 -15.26
N ILE A 89 9.76 -10.86 -15.96
CA ILE A 89 11.21 -10.92 -15.72
C ILE A 89 11.85 -9.56 -16.03
N ALA A 90 11.44 -8.91 -17.14
CA ALA A 90 11.91 -7.57 -17.49
C ALA A 90 11.51 -6.52 -16.45
N ALA A 91 10.29 -6.59 -15.91
CA ALA A 91 9.82 -5.73 -14.83
C ALA A 91 10.65 -5.92 -13.54
N ALA A 92 11.00 -7.15 -13.21
CA ALA A 92 11.86 -7.45 -12.06
C ALA A 92 13.27 -6.90 -12.25
N ALA A 93 13.88 -7.10 -13.42
CA ALA A 93 15.19 -6.56 -13.76
C ALA A 93 15.22 -5.02 -13.74
N TYR A 94 14.13 -4.38 -14.21
CA TYR A 94 13.99 -2.93 -14.14
C TYR A 94 13.98 -2.43 -12.69
N LEU A 95 13.19 -3.07 -11.81
CA LEU A 95 13.14 -2.70 -10.39
C LEU A 95 14.49 -2.90 -9.71
N GLU A 96 15.15 -4.03 -9.95
CA GLU A 96 16.47 -4.31 -9.39
C GLU A 96 17.50 -3.26 -9.79
N LYS A 97 17.51 -2.85 -11.06
CA LYS A 97 18.47 -1.88 -11.58
C LYS A 97 18.22 -0.45 -11.07
N ASN A 98 16.96 -0.03 -10.94
CA ASN A 98 16.63 1.38 -10.70
C ASN A 98 16.18 1.66 -9.26
N PHE A 99 15.80 0.62 -8.49
CA PHE A 99 15.29 0.71 -7.13
C PHE A 99 15.85 -0.43 -6.27
N LYS A 100 15.03 -1.45 -6.02
CA LYS A 100 15.42 -2.70 -5.33
C LYS A 100 14.77 -3.89 -6.03
N ALA A 101 15.43 -5.03 -6.01
CA ALA A 101 14.88 -6.28 -6.51
C ALA A 101 13.53 -6.60 -5.84
N PRO A 102 12.50 -7.00 -6.61
CA PRO A 102 11.20 -7.32 -6.05
C PRO A 102 11.26 -8.62 -5.25
N THR A 103 10.54 -8.66 -4.13
CA THR A 103 10.46 -9.82 -3.24
C THR A 103 9.11 -10.52 -3.27
N LEU A 104 8.08 -9.85 -3.74
CA LEU A 104 6.72 -10.37 -3.82
C LEU A 104 6.20 -10.27 -5.26
N LEU A 105 5.68 -11.38 -5.77
CA LEU A 105 5.01 -11.43 -7.08
C LEU A 105 3.55 -11.79 -6.89
N ILE A 106 2.67 -10.97 -7.42
CA ILE A 106 1.22 -11.13 -7.31
C ILE A 106 0.65 -11.25 -8.71
N GLY A 107 -0.29 -12.18 -8.92
CA GLY A 107 -0.93 -12.29 -10.21
C GLY A 107 -2.41 -12.63 -10.10
N HIS A 108 -3.21 -12.03 -11.00
CA HIS A 108 -4.63 -12.26 -11.10
C HIS A 108 -4.95 -13.04 -12.37
N SER A 109 -5.81 -14.06 -12.24
CA SER A 109 -6.26 -14.89 -13.39
C SER A 109 -5.06 -15.48 -14.16
N LEU A 110 -5.01 -15.38 -15.48
CA LEU A 110 -3.85 -15.83 -16.28
C LEU A 110 -2.54 -15.16 -15.86
N GLY A 111 -2.60 -13.90 -15.39
CA GLY A 111 -1.44 -13.22 -14.78
C GLY A 111 -0.94 -13.93 -13.52
N GLY A 112 -1.82 -14.62 -12.77
CA GLY A 112 -1.43 -15.47 -11.64
C GLY A 112 -0.64 -16.70 -12.07
N THR A 113 -1.08 -17.35 -13.15
CA THR A 113 -0.32 -18.45 -13.74
C THR A 113 1.03 -17.95 -14.27
N ALA A 114 1.06 -16.84 -15.00
CA ALA A 114 2.33 -16.25 -15.47
C ALA A 114 3.27 -15.87 -14.32
N ALA A 115 2.73 -15.36 -13.21
CA ALA A 115 3.50 -15.05 -12.02
C ALA A 115 4.18 -16.29 -11.41
N LEU A 116 3.51 -17.44 -11.40
CA LEU A 116 4.11 -18.70 -10.92
C LEU A 116 5.28 -19.15 -11.80
N PHE A 117 5.15 -19.06 -13.13
CA PHE A 117 6.26 -19.35 -14.06
C PHE A 117 7.42 -18.34 -13.87
N ALA A 118 7.11 -17.06 -13.85
CA ALA A 118 8.14 -16.01 -13.68
C ALA A 118 8.87 -16.11 -12.33
N ALA A 119 8.15 -16.45 -11.25
CA ALA A 119 8.76 -16.60 -9.92
C ALA A 119 9.80 -17.72 -9.87
N ALA A 120 9.70 -18.74 -10.73
CA ALA A 120 10.72 -19.78 -10.82
C ALA A 120 12.05 -19.25 -11.42
N GLU A 121 11.95 -18.23 -12.28
CA GLU A 121 13.08 -17.63 -13.00
C GLU A 121 13.63 -16.35 -12.34
N ILE A 122 12.91 -15.77 -11.37
CA ILE A 122 13.32 -14.54 -10.67
C ILE A 122 13.82 -14.91 -9.26
N PRO A 123 15.15 -14.95 -9.01
CA PRO A 123 15.70 -15.39 -7.73
C PRO A 123 15.32 -14.51 -6.55
N SER A 124 15.10 -13.21 -6.77
CA SER A 124 14.80 -12.25 -5.72
C SER A 124 13.38 -12.42 -5.12
N ILE A 125 12.47 -13.08 -5.84
CA ILE A 125 11.12 -13.35 -5.34
C ILE A 125 11.17 -14.33 -4.17
N GLN A 126 10.68 -13.87 -3.03
CA GLN A 126 10.61 -14.62 -1.78
C GLN A 126 9.24 -15.21 -1.51
N ALA A 127 8.18 -14.64 -2.09
CA ALA A 127 6.82 -15.11 -1.93
C ALA A 127 5.96 -14.81 -3.17
N VAL A 128 4.95 -15.64 -3.42
CA VAL A 128 4.02 -15.48 -4.54
C VAL A 128 2.58 -15.51 -4.03
N ALA A 129 1.71 -14.64 -4.57
CA ALA A 129 0.28 -14.66 -4.32
C ALA A 129 -0.47 -14.75 -5.65
N THR A 130 -1.45 -15.65 -5.74
CA THR A 130 -2.33 -15.77 -6.91
C THR A 130 -3.77 -15.49 -6.53
N ILE A 131 -4.51 -14.84 -7.42
CA ILE A 131 -5.92 -14.52 -7.24
C ILE A 131 -6.69 -15.08 -8.44
N GLY A 132 -7.60 -16.03 -8.23
CA GLY A 132 -8.42 -16.61 -9.29
C GLY A 132 -7.60 -17.21 -10.44
N ALA A 133 -6.42 -17.77 -10.15
CA ALA A 133 -5.50 -18.27 -11.17
C ALA A 133 -5.90 -19.65 -11.68
N PRO A 134 -5.86 -19.90 -13.02
CA PRO A 134 -6.01 -21.24 -13.55
C PRO A 134 -4.76 -22.11 -13.25
N SER A 135 -5.01 -23.39 -13.00
CA SER A 135 -3.98 -24.44 -12.77
C SER A 135 -3.23 -24.83 -14.04
N ASN A 136 -3.74 -24.43 -15.19
CA ASN A 136 -3.11 -24.63 -16.48
C ASN A 136 -3.39 -23.41 -17.37
N PRO A 137 -2.39 -22.80 -18.02
CA PRO A 137 -2.59 -21.65 -18.90
C PRO A 137 -3.52 -21.95 -20.08
N ILE A 138 -3.63 -23.22 -20.50
CA ILE A 138 -4.55 -23.66 -21.56
C ILE A 138 -6.02 -23.36 -21.23
N HIS A 139 -6.35 -23.19 -19.95
CA HIS A 139 -7.70 -22.84 -19.49
C HIS A 139 -8.25 -21.59 -20.20
N VAL A 140 -7.39 -20.63 -20.59
CA VAL A 140 -7.82 -19.41 -21.31
C VAL A 140 -8.53 -19.72 -22.63
N GLN A 141 -8.31 -20.89 -23.23
CA GLN A 141 -8.98 -21.33 -24.49
C GLN A 141 -10.51 -21.42 -24.32
N HIS A 142 -11.02 -21.60 -23.10
CA HIS A 142 -12.45 -21.60 -22.85
C HIS A 142 -13.13 -20.28 -23.26
N LEU A 143 -12.41 -19.15 -23.17
CA LEU A 143 -12.92 -17.83 -23.54
C LEU A 143 -13.22 -17.69 -25.06
N PHE A 144 -12.63 -18.55 -25.88
CA PHE A 144 -12.80 -18.54 -27.35
C PHE A 144 -12.94 -19.94 -27.91
N LYS A 145 -13.57 -20.85 -27.16
CA LYS A 145 -13.76 -22.27 -27.55
C LYS A 145 -14.43 -22.43 -28.89
N SER A 146 -15.42 -21.60 -29.25
CA SER A 146 -16.12 -21.61 -30.54
C SER A 146 -15.20 -21.26 -31.72
N ASN A 147 -14.09 -20.57 -31.45
CA ASN A 147 -13.18 -20.08 -32.50
C ASN A 147 -11.94 -20.97 -32.71
N LEU A 148 -11.74 -22.01 -31.89
CA LEU A 148 -10.54 -22.86 -31.96
C LEU A 148 -10.41 -23.56 -33.34
N SER A 149 -11.52 -24.03 -33.92
CA SER A 149 -11.51 -24.66 -35.25
C SER A 149 -11.13 -23.68 -36.35
N GLU A 150 -11.51 -22.42 -36.24
CA GLU A 150 -11.14 -21.36 -37.17
C GLU A 150 -9.66 -21.00 -37.04
N ILE A 151 -9.15 -20.85 -35.81
CA ILE A 151 -7.72 -20.60 -35.57
C ILE A 151 -6.87 -21.74 -36.18
N ALA A 152 -7.29 -22.99 -36.00
CA ALA A 152 -6.57 -24.14 -36.55
C ALA A 152 -6.51 -24.14 -38.09
N LYS A 153 -7.57 -23.66 -38.74
CA LYS A 153 -7.67 -23.62 -40.21
C LYS A 153 -7.02 -22.39 -40.82
N SER A 154 -7.30 -21.19 -40.29
CA SER A 154 -6.89 -19.90 -40.85
C SER A 154 -5.63 -19.31 -40.20
N GLY A 155 -5.12 -19.91 -39.11
CA GLY A 155 -3.98 -19.45 -38.35
C GLY A 155 -4.31 -18.31 -37.38
N LYS A 156 -5.49 -17.68 -37.46
CA LYS A 156 -5.94 -16.59 -36.59
C LYS A 156 -7.47 -16.42 -36.60
N THR A 157 -8.01 -15.78 -35.58
CA THR A 157 -9.40 -15.29 -35.55
C THR A 157 -9.52 -14.06 -34.66
N VAL A 158 -10.62 -13.34 -34.82
CA VAL A 158 -10.97 -12.22 -33.90
C VAL A 158 -11.98 -12.74 -32.91
N VAL A 159 -11.71 -12.49 -31.63
CA VAL A 159 -12.59 -12.85 -30.52
C VAL A 159 -12.95 -11.61 -29.70
N ASN A 160 -14.21 -11.49 -29.30
CA ASN A 160 -14.65 -10.43 -28.44
C ASN A 160 -14.48 -10.87 -26.97
N LEU A 161 -13.63 -10.17 -26.23
CA LEU A 161 -13.34 -10.43 -24.82
C LEU A 161 -13.64 -9.17 -24.01
N GLY A 162 -14.66 -9.25 -23.15
CA GLY A 162 -15.06 -8.11 -22.31
C GLY A 162 -15.44 -6.85 -23.11
N GLY A 163 -16.10 -7.02 -24.27
CA GLY A 163 -16.55 -5.91 -25.13
C GLY A 163 -15.46 -5.30 -26.02
N ARG A 164 -14.28 -5.93 -26.11
CA ARG A 164 -13.18 -5.53 -26.99
C ARG A 164 -12.76 -6.70 -27.91
N ASP A 165 -12.42 -6.37 -29.14
CA ASP A 165 -11.98 -7.35 -30.11
C ASP A 165 -10.48 -7.56 -30.02
N PHE A 166 -10.07 -8.84 -29.95
CA PHE A 166 -8.67 -9.26 -29.91
C PHE A 166 -8.42 -10.31 -31.01
N THR A 167 -7.33 -10.16 -31.74
CA THR A 167 -6.88 -11.17 -32.67
C THR A 167 -6.05 -12.22 -31.94
N ILE A 168 -6.49 -13.48 -31.97
CA ILE A 168 -5.74 -14.62 -31.43
C ILE A 168 -5.14 -15.39 -32.60
N LYS A 169 -3.82 -15.57 -32.57
CA LYS A 169 -3.08 -16.38 -33.57
C LYS A 169 -2.78 -17.78 -33.04
N LYS A 170 -2.55 -18.72 -33.93
CA LYS A 170 -2.23 -20.11 -33.60
C LYS A 170 -1.03 -20.25 -32.69
N GLN A 171 0.00 -19.42 -32.85
CA GLN A 171 1.18 -19.41 -32.01
C GLN A 171 0.87 -19.25 -30.50
N PHE A 172 -0.20 -18.51 -30.17
CA PHE A 172 -0.65 -18.37 -28.77
C PHE A 172 -1.13 -19.73 -28.22
N LEU A 173 -1.88 -20.50 -29.02
CA LEU A 173 -2.37 -21.83 -28.64
C LEU A 173 -1.22 -22.83 -28.51
N ASP A 174 -0.33 -22.84 -29.48
CA ASP A 174 0.83 -23.74 -29.52
C ASP A 174 1.76 -23.50 -28.31
N ASP A 175 1.92 -22.24 -27.89
CA ASP A 175 2.71 -21.89 -26.70
C ASP A 175 2.05 -22.37 -25.39
N LEU A 176 0.71 -22.33 -25.30
CA LEU A 176 -0.03 -22.80 -24.11
C LEU A 176 0.07 -24.32 -23.93
N GLU A 177 0.03 -25.09 -25.01
CA GLU A 177 0.03 -26.56 -24.97
C GLU A 177 1.33 -27.14 -24.38
N ASN A 178 2.44 -26.42 -24.52
CA ASN A 178 3.74 -26.85 -24.05
C ASN A 178 4.05 -26.46 -22.58
N LYS A 179 3.06 -25.96 -21.84
CA LYS A 179 3.25 -25.48 -20.45
C LYS A 179 2.62 -26.42 -19.45
N SER A 180 3.41 -26.84 -18.46
CA SER A 180 2.95 -27.65 -17.32
C SER A 180 3.11 -26.88 -16.03
N LEU A 181 2.05 -26.22 -15.57
CA LEU A 181 2.07 -25.47 -14.30
C LEU A 181 2.32 -26.40 -13.09
N PRO A 182 1.72 -27.62 -12.99
CA PRO A 182 1.96 -28.48 -11.83
C PRO A 182 3.45 -28.78 -11.58
N SER A 183 4.24 -28.98 -12.64
CA SER A 183 5.70 -29.19 -12.53
C SER A 183 6.38 -27.94 -11.97
N VAL A 184 6.06 -26.75 -12.52
CA VAL A 184 6.64 -25.48 -12.07
C VAL A 184 6.30 -25.21 -10.60
N VAL A 185 5.05 -25.41 -10.21
CA VAL A 185 4.60 -25.19 -8.82
C VAL A 185 5.28 -26.16 -7.84
N LYS A 186 5.44 -27.42 -8.25
CA LYS A 186 6.14 -28.44 -7.48
C LYS A 186 7.62 -28.04 -7.22
N ASP A 187 8.28 -27.45 -8.21
CA ASP A 187 9.70 -27.11 -8.13
C ASP A 187 9.95 -25.69 -7.59
N LEU A 188 8.90 -24.86 -7.49
CA LEU A 188 9.01 -23.45 -7.10
C LEU A 188 9.65 -23.25 -5.72
N ARG A 189 9.32 -24.10 -4.72
CA ARG A 189 9.86 -24.06 -3.35
C ARG A 189 9.81 -22.67 -2.68
N LYS A 190 8.88 -21.82 -3.08
CA LYS A 190 8.64 -20.51 -2.48
C LYS A 190 7.27 -20.49 -1.77
N PRO A 191 7.12 -19.74 -0.69
CA PRO A 191 5.83 -19.49 -0.05
C PRO A 191 4.78 -19.07 -1.07
N LEU A 192 3.64 -19.77 -1.08
CA LEU A 192 2.55 -19.54 -2.02
C LEU A 192 1.24 -19.27 -1.28
N LEU A 193 0.61 -18.14 -1.61
CA LEU A 193 -0.75 -17.79 -1.21
C LEU A 193 -1.68 -17.92 -2.41
N ILE A 194 -2.76 -18.67 -2.23
CA ILE A 194 -3.79 -18.86 -3.24
C ILE A 194 -5.08 -18.23 -2.70
N LEU A 195 -5.57 -17.20 -3.38
CA LEU A 195 -6.87 -16.58 -3.10
C LEU A 195 -7.82 -16.94 -4.24
N HIS A 196 -9.01 -17.44 -3.91
CA HIS A 196 -9.97 -17.84 -4.93
C HIS A 196 -11.42 -17.78 -4.41
N ALA A 197 -12.32 -17.29 -5.27
CA ALA A 197 -13.75 -17.28 -4.94
C ALA A 197 -14.36 -18.65 -5.24
N PRO A 198 -15.09 -19.29 -4.29
CA PRO A 198 -15.77 -20.55 -4.55
C PRO A 198 -16.80 -20.47 -5.67
N GLN A 199 -17.37 -19.27 -5.88
CA GLN A 199 -18.40 -18.99 -6.88
C GLN A 199 -17.83 -18.44 -8.21
N ASP A 200 -16.50 -18.47 -8.40
CA ASP A 200 -15.85 -18.05 -9.64
C ASP A 200 -16.30 -18.95 -10.82
N ASP A 201 -17.07 -18.37 -11.72
CA ASP A 201 -17.60 -19.04 -12.91
C ASP A 201 -16.69 -18.89 -14.15
N THR A 202 -15.66 -18.06 -14.03
CA THR A 202 -14.64 -17.87 -15.08
C THR A 202 -13.48 -18.86 -14.92
N VAL A 203 -12.95 -18.96 -13.69
CA VAL A 203 -11.93 -19.93 -13.31
C VAL A 203 -12.44 -20.70 -12.07
N GLY A 204 -13.01 -21.87 -12.29
CA GLY A 204 -13.61 -22.66 -11.23
C GLY A 204 -12.63 -22.99 -10.10
N ILE A 205 -13.15 -23.08 -8.87
CA ILE A 205 -12.38 -23.29 -7.62
C ILE A 205 -11.44 -24.51 -7.67
N LYS A 206 -11.73 -25.50 -8.48
CA LYS A 206 -10.89 -26.69 -8.67
C LYS A 206 -9.46 -26.34 -9.10
N ASN A 207 -9.27 -25.24 -9.82
CA ASN A 207 -7.95 -24.76 -10.19
C ASN A 207 -7.10 -24.38 -8.97
N ALA A 208 -7.72 -23.78 -7.96
CA ALA A 208 -7.03 -23.47 -6.69
C ALA A 208 -6.63 -24.74 -5.94
N GLU A 209 -7.50 -25.77 -5.92
CA GLU A 209 -7.20 -27.08 -5.33
C GLU A 209 -5.99 -27.71 -6.05
N GLU A 210 -5.97 -27.75 -7.36
CA GLU A 210 -4.89 -28.34 -8.15
C GLU A 210 -3.54 -27.62 -7.91
N ILE A 211 -3.52 -26.28 -7.88
CA ILE A 211 -2.33 -25.49 -7.55
C ILE A 211 -1.90 -25.80 -6.10
N TYR A 212 -2.86 -25.81 -5.15
CA TYR A 212 -2.56 -26.06 -3.76
C TYR A 212 -1.96 -27.45 -3.55
N VAL A 213 -2.53 -28.48 -4.17
CA VAL A 213 -2.02 -29.85 -4.04
C VAL A 213 -0.61 -29.99 -4.62
N ALA A 214 -0.33 -29.37 -5.77
CA ALA A 214 0.99 -29.42 -6.42
C ALA A 214 2.08 -28.67 -5.61
N ALA A 215 1.71 -27.60 -4.88
CA ALA A 215 2.65 -26.76 -4.16
C ALA A 215 3.26 -27.46 -2.92
N HIS A 216 4.52 -27.17 -2.62
CA HIS A 216 5.14 -27.49 -1.34
C HIS A 216 4.82 -26.42 -0.28
N HIS A 217 4.93 -26.84 1.00
CA HIS A 217 4.89 -25.87 2.09
C HIS A 217 6.13 -24.95 2.09
N PRO A 218 5.96 -23.66 2.51
CA PRO A 218 4.74 -23.08 3.04
C PRO A 218 3.74 -22.70 1.95
N LYS A 219 2.48 -23.11 2.10
CA LYS A 219 1.38 -22.77 1.22
C LYS A 219 0.14 -22.42 2.02
N SER A 220 -0.65 -21.49 1.53
CA SER A 220 -1.87 -21.01 2.18
C SER A 220 -2.99 -20.88 1.15
N PHE A 221 -4.22 -21.11 1.57
CA PHE A 221 -5.42 -20.86 0.78
C PHE A 221 -6.33 -19.90 1.53
N VAL A 222 -6.92 -18.94 0.81
CA VAL A 222 -7.93 -18.02 1.35
C VAL A 222 -9.11 -18.01 0.40
N SER A 223 -10.30 -18.31 0.94
CA SER A 223 -11.55 -18.21 0.21
C SER A 223 -12.00 -16.76 0.13
N LEU A 224 -12.36 -16.34 -1.08
CA LEU A 224 -12.95 -15.02 -1.35
C LEU A 224 -14.47 -15.19 -1.53
N ASP A 225 -15.15 -15.52 -0.44
CA ASP A 225 -16.57 -15.87 -0.47
C ASP A 225 -17.44 -14.74 -1.01
N GLY A 226 -18.24 -15.03 -2.03
CA GLY A 226 -19.14 -14.07 -2.68
C GLY A 226 -18.47 -13.04 -3.58
N ALA A 227 -17.15 -13.14 -3.81
CA ALA A 227 -16.45 -12.30 -4.76
C ALA A 227 -16.64 -12.80 -6.20
N ASP A 228 -16.70 -11.87 -7.15
CA ASP A 228 -16.62 -12.19 -8.57
C ASP A 228 -15.16 -12.37 -9.04
N HIS A 229 -14.96 -12.96 -10.21
CA HIS A 229 -13.64 -13.23 -10.77
C HIS A 229 -12.73 -11.98 -10.84
N LEU A 230 -13.28 -10.80 -11.13
CA LEU A 230 -12.54 -9.55 -11.31
C LEU A 230 -12.41 -8.73 -10.02
N LEU A 231 -12.97 -9.18 -8.90
CA LEU A 231 -13.03 -8.47 -7.63
C LEU A 231 -13.57 -7.03 -7.80
N MET A 232 -14.71 -6.91 -8.50
CA MET A 232 -15.28 -5.61 -8.85
C MET A 232 -15.77 -4.83 -7.63
N ARG A 233 -16.22 -5.50 -6.57
CA ARG A 233 -16.56 -4.87 -5.31
C ARG A 233 -15.28 -4.40 -4.62
N LYS A 234 -15.32 -3.17 -4.09
CA LYS A 234 -14.17 -2.56 -3.43
C LYS A 234 -13.72 -3.36 -2.21
N GLU A 235 -14.68 -3.86 -1.45
CA GLU A 235 -14.47 -4.61 -0.21
C GLU A 235 -13.67 -5.89 -0.49
N ASP A 236 -13.99 -6.63 -1.55
CA ASP A 236 -13.32 -7.88 -1.92
C ASP A 236 -11.87 -7.64 -2.34
N SER A 237 -11.65 -6.61 -3.16
CA SER A 237 -10.30 -6.24 -3.63
C SER A 237 -9.43 -5.65 -2.50
N GLN A 238 -10.02 -4.90 -1.55
CA GLN A 238 -9.31 -4.43 -0.37
C GLN A 238 -8.95 -5.59 0.56
N TYR A 239 -9.90 -6.49 0.84
CA TYR A 239 -9.67 -7.68 1.65
C TYR A 239 -8.54 -8.54 1.07
N ALA A 240 -8.57 -8.81 -0.24
CA ALA A 240 -7.48 -9.55 -0.90
C ALA A 240 -6.13 -8.86 -0.70
N GLY A 241 -6.07 -7.53 -0.84
CA GLY A 241 -4.85 -6.74 -0.64
C GLY A 241 -4.32 -6.80 0.79
N GLU A 242 -5.20 -6.66 1.79
CA GLU A 242 -4.85 -6.75 3.22
C GLU A 242 -4.33 -8.15 3.58
N VAL A 243 -4.99 -9.20 3.07
CA VAL A 243 -4.55 -10.59 3.28
C VAL A 243 -3.16 -10.82 2.69
N ILE A 244 -2.92 -10.38 1.44
CA ILE A 244 -1.62 -10.54 0.78
C ILE A 244 -0.54 -9.77 1.57
N ALA A 245 -0.82 -8.53 1.97
CA ALA A 245 0.12 -7.71 2.73
C ALA A 245 0.44 -8.35 4.08
N GLY A 246 -0.57 -8.76 4.84
CA GLY A 246 -0.39 -9.39 6.14
C GLY A 246 0.36 -10.73 6.08
N TRP A 247 -0.04 -11.59 5.13
CA TRP A 247 0.56 -12.90 4.92
C TRP A 247 2.03 -12.80 4.47
N SER A 248 2.34 -11.92 3.53
CA SER A 248 3.67 -11.78 2.97
C SER A 248 4.72 -11.35 4.00
N LYS A 249 4.34 -10.57 5.03
CA LYS A 249 5.24 -10.14 6.12
C LYS A 249 5.95 -11.28 6.85
N ARG A 250 5.40 -12.48 6.80
CA ARG A 250 6.04 -13.67 7.37
C ARG A 250 7.20 -14.20 6.52
N TYR A 251 7.17 -13.93 5.22
CA TYR A 251 8.03 -14.59 4.25
C TYR A 251 9.00 -13.65 3.55
N VAL A 252 8.72 -12.34 3.53
CA VAL A 252 9.65 -11.35 3.01
C VAL A 252 10.42 -10.70 4.17
N HIS A 253 11.70 -10.44 3.95
CA HIS A 253 12.49 -9.73 4.96
C HIS A 253 12.02 -8.28 5.06
N ILE A 254 11.46 -7.91 6.20
CA ILE A 254 11.14 -6.52 6.51
C ILE A 254 12.27 -5.97 7.38
N PRO A 255 13.06 -5.01 6.88
CA PRO A 255 14.07 -4.37 7.71
C PRO A 255 13.38 -3.78 8.96
N LYS A 256 13.90 -4.07 10.12
CA LYS A 256 13.42 -3.35 11.32
C LYS A 256 13.68 -1.87 11.07
N ASN A 257 12.67 -1.03 11.29
CA ASN A 257 12.78 0.44 11.20
C ASN A 257 13.69 0.97 12.34
N ASP A 258 14.93 0.52 12.38
CA ASP A 258 15.95 0.90 13.37
C ASP A 258 16.79 2.09 12.87
N THR A 259 16.35 2.71 11.77
CA THR A 259 17.08 3.83 11.16
C THR A 259 17.04 5.09 12.02
N LEU A 260 15.96 5.30 12.80
CA LEU A 260 15.84 6.43 13.71
C LEU A 260 16.30 6.04 15.12
N LYS A 261 17.63 6.14 15.35
CA LYS A 261 18.23 5.95 16.68
C LYS A 261 18.32 7.28 17.40
N THR A 262 17.91 7.31 18.67
CA THR A 262 18.02 8.50 19.52
C THR A 262 18.13 8.10 20.98
N LYS A 263 18.82 8.92 21.77
CA LYS A 263 18.81 8.89 23.25
C LYS A 263 17.69 9.76 23.82
N HIS A 264 17.01 10.52 22.95
CA HIS A 264 15.92 11.43 23.33
C HIS A 264 14.56 10.76 23.16
N GLN A 265 13.52 11.38 23.66
CA GLN A 265 12.14 10.89 23.56
C GLN A 265 11.60 10.88 22.12
N VAL A 266 12.08 11.81 21.29
CA VAL A 266 11.64 11.98 19.91
C VAL A 266 12.85 12.20 19.02
N VAL A 267 12.80 11.63 17.82
CA VAL A 267 13.68 11.97 16.70
C VAL A 267 12.84 12.16 15.44
N ALA A 268 13.16 13.20 14.69
CA ALA A 268 12.63 13.47 13.37
C ALA A 268 13.78 13.49 12.38
N SER A 269 13.57 12.90 11.21
CA SER A 269 14.56 12.82 10.13
C SER A 269 13.91 13.12 8.80
N LEU A 270 14.56 13.96 8.02
CA LEU A 270 14.15 14.37 6.69
C LEU A 270 15.34 14.20 5.75
N SER A 271 15.14 13.49 4.63
CA SER A 271 16.09 13.46 3.52
C SER A 271 15.83 14.65 2.59
N PHE A 272 16.88 15.26 2.11
CA PHE A 272 16.76 16.45 1.27
C PHE A 272 15.91 16.25 0.00
N ASN A 273 15.80 14.99 -0.46
CA ASN A 273 15.02 14.63 -1.64
C ASN A 273 13.54 14.35 -1.34
N ASP A 274 13.14 14.30 -0.08
CA ASP A 274 11.79 13.88 0.33
C ASP A 274 10.82 15.07 0.54
N GLY A 275 11.23 16.28 0.12
CA GLY A 275 10.44 17.49 0.33
C GLY A 275 10.26 17.78 1.83
N PHE A 276 9.01 17.86 2.32
CA PHE A 276 8.68 18.03 3.75
C PHE A 276 8.30 16.72 4.45
N THR A 277 8.29 15.59 3.72
CA THR A 277 7.90 14.29 4.28
C THR A 277 8.93 13.82 5.31
N THR A 278 8.59 13.93 6.58
CA THR A 278 9.48 13.72 7.72
C THR A 278 9.13 12.42 8.43
N SER A 279 10.09 11.50 8.53
CA SER A 279 9.96 10.28 9.34
C SER A 279 10.22 10.60 10.81
N MET A 280 9.34 10.16 11.70
CA MET A 280 9.41 10.44 13.14
C MET A 280 9.33 9.15 13.96
N LYS A 281 10.09 9.13 15.06
CA LYS A 281 9.98 8.12 16.11
C LYS A 281 9.73 8.82 17.44
N LEU A 282 8.61 8.47 18.10
CA LEU A 282 8.16 9.02 19.37
C LEU A 282 8.11 7.87 20.39
N GLY A 283 9.15 7.72 21.20
CA GLY A 283 9.30 6.54 22.04
C GLY A 283 9.38 5.26 21.19
N ASN A 284 8.38 4.39 21.30
CA ASN A 284 8.24 3.17 20.51
C ASN A 284 7.27 3.29 19.31
N HIS A 285 6.74 4.48 19.04
CA HIS A 285 5.79 4.73 17.97
C HIS A 285 6.47 5.39 16.78
N PHE A 286 6.05 5.02 15.58
CA PHE A 286 6.52 5.62 14.33
C PHE A 286 5.37 6.35 13.66
N MET A 287 5.67 7.49 13.06
CA MET A 287 4.71 8.24 12.24
C MET A 287 5.45 9.07 11.20
N THR A 288 4.71 9.53 10.20
CA THR A 288 5.17 10.50 9.21
C THR A 288 4.51 11.84 9.50
N ALA A 289 5.28 12.93 9.45
CA ALA A 289 4.75 14.29 9.42
C ALA A 289 5.03 14.89 8.02
N ASP A 290 4.18 15.81 7.58
CA ASP A 290 4.36 16.50 6.30
C ASP A 290 3.65 17.88 6.35
N GLU A 291 3.90 18.72 5.37
CA GLU A 291 3.12 19.93 5.17
C GLU A 291 1.97 19.68 4.18
N PRO A 292 0.85 20.42 4.28
CA PRO A 292 -0.20 20.41 3.27
C PRO A 292 0.31 20.83 1.89
N LYS A 293 -0.38 20.39 0.84
CA LYS A 293 0.01 20.69 -0.55
C LYS A 293 0.09 22.18 -0.84
N ASP A 294 -0.77 22.98 -0.26
CA ASP A 294 -0.80 24.44 -0.40
C ASP A 294 0.46 25.12 0.18
N PHE A 295 1.20 24.42 1.05
CA PHE A 295 2.46 24.86 1.62
C PHE A 295 3.68 24.14 1.04
N GLY A 296 3.48 23.41 -0.08
CA GLY A 296 4.56 22.73 -0.81
C GLY A 296 4.87 21.32 -0.30
N GLY A 297 4.09 20.79 0.63
CA GLY A 297 4.14 19.40 1.08
C GLY A 297 3.36 18.43 0.18
N ASN A 298 3.32 17.18 0.58
CA ASN A 298 2.59 16.12 -0.09
C ASN A 298 1.31 15.68 0.64
N ASP A 299 1.07 16.23 1.86
CA ASP A 299 -0.06 15.85 2.73
C ASP A 299 -0.03 14.35 3.09
N TYR A 300 1.18 13.83 3.38
CA TYR A 300 1.39 12.41 3.74
C TYR A 300 1.29 12.13 5.25
N GLY A 301 1.16 13.16 6.05
CA GLY A 301 1.01 13.08 7.50
C GLY A 301 0.58 14.41 8.08
N PRO A 302 0.29 14.47 9.40
CA PRO A 302 -0.07 15.72 10.04
C PRO A 302 1.07 16.74 9.98
N SER A 303 0.70 18.00 9.82
CA SER A 303 1.64 19.12 9.88
C SER A 303 2.16 19.33 11.33
N PRO A 304 3.29 20.03 11.50
CA PRO A 304 3.82 20.31 12.83
C PRO A 304 2.82 21.00 13.79
N TYR A 305 2.00 21.91 13.27
CA TYR A 305 0.97 22.58 14.08
C TYR A 305 -0.23 21.69 14.38
N GLU A 306 -0.59 20.75 13.52
CA GLU A 306 -1.58 19.72 13.82
C GLU A 306 -1.08 18.78 14.91
N LEU A 307 0.22 18.40 14.91
CA LEU A 307 0.82 17.62 15.99
C LEU A 307 0.80 18.35 17.33
N LEU A 308 1.03 19.65 17.32
CA LEU A 308 0.96 20.48 18.52
C LEU A 308 -0.50 20.58 19.03
N SER A 309 -1.45 20.78 18.13
CA SER A 309 -2.90 20.77 18.43
C SER A 309 -3.35 19.41 18.96
N ALA A 310 -2.87 18.31 18.36
CA ALA A 310 -3.17 16.95 18.80
C ALA A 310 -2.63 16.68 20.22
N SER A 311 -1.43 17.15 20.54
CA SER A 311 -0.87 16.99 21.89
C SER A 311 -1.66 17.78 22.95
N LEU A 312 -2.14 18.98 22.61
CA LEU A 312 -3.02 19.77 23.46
C LEU A 312 -4.37 19.07 23.68
N SER A 313 -4.98 18.56 22.61
CA SER A 313 -6.26 17.83 22.66
C SER A 313 -6.14 16.57 23.53
N ALA A 314 -5.15 15.73 23.25
CA ALA A 314 -4.92 14.48 23.98
C ALA A 314 -4.67 14.72 25.47
N CYS A 315 -3.81 15.71 25.80
CA CYS A 315 -3.53 16.06 27.19
C CYS A 315 -4.78 16.57 27.90
N THR A 316 -5.63 17.34 27.23
CA THR A 316 -6.90 17.85 27.79
C THR A 316 -7.87 16.70 28.10
N VAL A 317 -8.12 15.80 27.15
CA VAL A 317 -9.00 14.63 27.37
C VAL A 317 -8.51 13.79 28.55
N MET A 318 -7.21 13.47 28.59
CA MET A 318 -6.62 12.66 29.66
C MET A 318 -6.75 13.36 31.03
N THR A 319 -6.54 14.68 31.07
CA THR A 319 -6.64 15.47 32.31
C THR A 319 -8.09 15.49 32.84
N ILE A 320 -9.07 15.68 31.94
CA ILE A 320 -10.49 15.60 32.30
C ILE A 320 -10.83 14.20 32.81
N GLN A 321 -10.42 13.16 32.12
CA GLN A 321 -10.68 11.77 32.53
C GLN A 321 -10.10 11.47 33.92
N MET A 322 -8.85 11.85 34.17
CA MET A 322 -8.22 11.64 35.49
C MET A 322 -8.99 12.36 36.62
N TYR A 323 -9.44 13.59 36.36
CA TYR A 323 -10.19 14.36 37.34
C TYR A 323 -11.58 13.77 37.63
N THR A 324 -12.34 13.46 36.56
CA THR A 324 -13.72 12.94 36.70
C THR A 324 -13.74 11.56 37.31
N LYS A 325 -12.79 10.66 36.98
CA LYS A 325 -12.59 9.38 37.68
C LYS A 325 -12.34 9.55 39.17
N ARG A 326 -11.47 10.46 39.58
CA ARG A 326 -11.18 10.73 40.98
C ARG A 326 -12.40 11.28 41.74
N LYS A 327 -13.32 11.94 41.03
CA LYS A 327 -14.54 12.51 41.60
C LYS A 327 -15.74 11.54 41.51
N ASN A 328 -15.55 10.38 40.90
CA ASN A 328 -16.62 9.42 40.60
C ASN A 328 -17.78 10.05 39.81
N TRP A 329 -17.47 10.98 38.89
CA TRP A 329 -18.47 11.55 37.98
C TRP A 329 -18.68 10.65 36.78
N LYS A 330 -19.96 10.49 36.37
CA LYS A 330 -20.33 9.63 35.24
C LYS A 330 -20.14 10.42 33.95
N VAL A 331 -19.00 10.26 33.30
CA VAL A 331 -18.68 10.77 31.98
C VAL A 331 -18.51 9.57 31.06
N ASP A 332 -19.28 9.54 29.99
CA ASP A 332 -19.25 8.45 29.00
C ASP A 332 -18.25 8.77 27.89
N LEU A 333 -18.22 10.03 27.42
CA LEU A 333 -17.32 10.47 26.35
C LEU A 333 -16.87 11.92 26.58
N VAL A 334 -15.62 12.18 26.26
CA VAL A 334 -15.02 13.53 26.18
C VAL A 334 -14.42 13.68 24.78
N GLU A 335 -14.88 14.66 24.04
CA GLU A 335 -14.30 15.02 22.75
C GLU A 335 -13.69 16.43 22.86
N VAL A 336 -12.53 16.61 22.27
CA VAL A 336 -11.83 17.89 22.24
C VAL A 336 -11.41 18.20 20.81
N HIS A 337 -12.00 19.22 20.24
CA HIS A 337 -11.71 19.74 18.92
C HIS A 337 -10.78 20.94 19.05
N THR A 338 -9.63 20.91 18.39
CA THR A 338 -8.65 22.00 18.47
C THR A 338 -8.31 22.46 17.05
N SER A 339 -8.39 23.77 16.83
CA SER A 339 -7.90 24.44 15.62
C SER A 339 -6.80 25.43 15.98
N TYR A 340 -5.88 25.64 15.04
CA TYR A 340 -4.78 26.58 15.16
C TYR A 340 -4.91 27.67 14.09
N THR A 341 -4.66 28.91 14.48
CA THR A 341 -4.60 30.05 13.54
C THR A 341 -3.61 31.09 14.03
N LYS A 342 -3.09 31.90 13.09
CA LYS A 342 -2.35 33.14 13.41
C LYS A 342 -3.30 34.32 13.22
N SER A 343 -3.64 34.99 14.32
CA SER A 343 -4.44 36.22 14.29
C SER A 343 -3.57 37.45 14.49
N HIS A 344 -4.04 38.62 14.03
CA HIS A 344 -3.40 39.89 14.32
C HIS A 344 -3.67 40.31 15.76
N ALA A 345 -2.70 40.92 16.41
CA ALA A 345 -2.81 41.37 17.81
C ALA A 345 -3.96 42.36 18.05
N VAL A 346 -4.46 43.05 17.03
CA VAL A 346 -5.61 43.96 17.09
C VAL A 346 -6.89 43.28 17.59
N ASP A 347 -7.03 41.97 17.34
CA ASP A 347 -8.17 41.18 17.80
C ASP A 347 -8.01 40.59 19.20
N CYS A 348 -6.87 40.85 19.86
CA CYS A 348 -6.55 40.31 21.16
C CYS A 348 -6.75 41.38 22.27
N LYS A 349 -7.63 41.08 23.24
CA LYS A 349 -7.95 42.00 24.34
C LYS A 349 -6.81 42.30 25.33
N ASN A 350 -5.68 41.58 25.23
CA ASN A 350 -4.57 41.62 26.20
C ASN A 350 -3.19 41.79 25.59
N CYS A 351 -3.05 42.33 24.36
CA CYS A 351 -1.76 42.43 23.69
C CYS A 351 -1.12 43.83 23.82
N GLU A 352 0.17 43.84 24.18
CA GLU A 352 0.93 45.08 24.42
C GLU A 352 1.46 45.76 23.15
N THR A 353 1.32 45.12 21.95
CA THR A 353 1.78 45.67 20.67
C THR A 353 0.81 45.38 19.51
N ASP A 354 0.37 46.42 18.79
CA ASP A 354 -0.62 46.38 17.72
C ASP A 354 -0.20 45.66 16.41
N SER A 355 1.06 45.25 16.28
CA SER A 355 1.62 44.68 15.04
C SER A 355 2.06 43.20 15.15
N ALA A 356 1.96 42.59 16.33
CA ALA A 356 2.35 41.20 16.50
C ALA A 356 1.27 40.21 16.07
N LYS A 357 1.66 39.15 15.37
CA LYS A 357 0.80 38.00 15.11
C LYS A 357 0.85 37.07 16.31
N ILE A 358 -0.32 36.64 16.79
CA ILE A 358 -0.45 35.76 17.93
C ILE A 358 -0.89 34.38 17.45
N ASP A 359 -0.17 33.38 17.94
CA ASP A 359 -0.53 31.99 17.74
C ASP A 359 -1.73 31.64 18.64
N THR A 360 -2.86 31.31 18.04
CA THR A 360 -4.11 31.05 18.76
C THR A 360 -4.56 29.61 18.54
N PHE A 361 -4.74 28.88 19.65
CA PHE A 361 -5.36 27.56 19.69
C PHE A 361 -6.79 27.72 20.19
N TYR A 362 -7.75 27.47 19.32
CA TYR A 362 -9.17 27.43 19.68
C TYR A 362 -9.58 26.00 20.00
N ARG A 363 -10.17 25.80 21.18
CA ARG A 363 -10.48 24.48 21.71
C ARG A 363 -11.94 24.38 22.14
N GLU A 364 -12.70 23.48 21.54
CA GLU A 364 -14.08 23.13 21.89
C GLU A 364 -14.11 21.78 22.60
N ILE A 365 -14.88 21.67 23.68
CA ILE A 365 -14.98 20.47 24.50
C ILE A 365 -16.43 20.02 24.54
N THR A 366 -16.70 18.81 24.10
CA THR A 366 -18.00 18.15 24.19
C THR A 366 -17.97 17.05 25.23
N LEU A 367 -18.98 17.00 26.08
CA LEU A 367 -19.11 16.05 27.19
C LEU A 367 -20.41 15.28 27.05
N THR A 368 -20.34 13.95 27.09
CA THR A 368 -21.50 13.08 27.19
C THR A 368 -21.46 12.34 28.52
N GLY A 369 -22.62 12.23 29.19
CA GLY A 369 -22.74 11.55 30.48
C GLY A 369 -23.73 12.29 31.40
N ASP A 370 -23.93 11.73 32.60
CA ASP A 370 -24.83 12.30 33.62
C ASP A 370 -24.08 13.36 34.43
N LEU A 371 -24.07 14.59 33.89
CA LEU A 371 -23.35 15.74 34.44
C LEU A 371 -24.27 16.96 34.58
N ASN A 372 -24.29 17.56 35.78
CA ASN A 372 -24.95 18.84 35.97
C ASN A 372 -24.06 20.04 35.51
N GLU A 373 -24.65 21.23 35.38
CA GLU A 373 -23.96 22.42 34.89
C GLU A 373 -22.76 22.85 35.76
N LYS A 374 -22.81 22.65 37.06
CA LYS A 374 -21.68 22.94 37.95
C LYS A 374 -20.49 21.99 37.67
N GLN A 375 -20.78 20.74 37.39
CA GLN A 375 -19.76 19.77 37.02
C GLN A 375 -19.14 20.09 35.66
N LYS A 376 -19.96 20.44 34.66
CA LYS A 376 -19.48 20.87 33.34
C LYS A 376 -18.59 22.10 33.43
N ALA A 377 -19.01 23.16 34.16
CA ALA A 377 -18.22 24.35 34.38
C ALA A 377 -16.89 24.04 35.10
N ARG A 378 -16.91 23.10 36.04
CA ARG A 378 -15.67 22.66 36.72
C ARG A 378 -14.74 21.90 35.81
N ILE A 379 -15.27 21.04 34.89
CA ILE A 379 -14.47 20.31 33.88
C ILE A 379 -13.75 21.29 32.96
N LEU A 380 -14.39 22.37 32.51
CA LEU A 380 -13.74 23.41 31.70
C LEU A 380 -12.54 24.05 32.46
N GLN A 381 -12.69 24.39 33.72
CA GLN A 381 -11.57 24.88 34.53
C GLN A 381 -10.44 23.86 34.72
N ILE A 382 -10.75 22.57 34.67
CA ILE A 382 -9.76 21.49 34.77
C ILE A 382 -9.05 21.31 33.42
N ALA A 383 -9.74 21.49 32.28
CA ALA A 383 -9.15 21.48 30.97
C ALA A 383 -7.97 22.46 30.83
N ASP A 384 -8.09 23.66 31.45
CA ASP A 384 -7.02 24.67 31.45
C ASP A 384 -5.84 24.31 32.34
N LYS A 385 -5.98 23.26 33.16
CA LYS A 385 -4.89 22.75 34.01
C LYS A 385 -4.07 21.64 33.39
N CYS A 386 -4.37 21.27 32.16
CA CYS A 386 -3.58 20.23 31.47
C CYS A 386 -2.12 20.70 31.31
N PRO A 387 -1.12 19.82 31.49
CA PRO A 387 0.29 20.18 31.40
C PRO A 387 0.69 20.88 30.11
N VAL A 388 0.22 20.39 28.95
CA VAL A 388 0.51 21.00 27.63
C VAL A 388 -0.06 22.42 27.55
N HIS A 389 -1.31 22.66 28.03
CA HIS A 389 -1.88 24.01 28.09
C HIS A 389 -0.99 24.94 28.91
N LYS A 390 -0.55 24.48 30.09
CA LYS A 390 0.34 25.29 30.94
C LYS A 390 1.67 25.60 30.25
N THR A 391 2.26 24.63 29.55
CA THR A 391 3.51 24.83 28.80
C THR A 391 3.33 25.89 27.71
N LEU A 392 2.21 25.84 26.96
CA LEU A 392 1.92 26.83 25.91
C LEU A 392 1.66 28.24 26.42
N HIS A 393 1.27 28.39 27.69
CA HIS A 393 1.04 29.69 28.38
C HIS A 393 2.20 30.19 29.23
N SER A 394 3.24 29.38 29.40
CA SER A 394 4.42 29.76 30.21
C SER A 394 5.60 30.10 29.30
N GLU A 395 6.55 30.85 29.85
CA GLU A 395 7.85 30.99 29.23
C GLU A 395 8.49 29.62 29.05
N THR A 396 8.89 29.33 27.83
CA THR A 396 9.50 28.04 27.46
C THR A 396 10.87 28.28 26.88
N GLN A 397 11.89 27.66 27.50
CA GLN A 397 13.26 27.73 26.98
C GLN A 397 13.50 26.59 25.97
N ILE A 398 14.02 26.94 24.79
CA ILE A 398 14.47 26.00 23.79
C ILE A 398 15.98 26.13 23.67
N ILE A 399 16.71 25.05 23.96
CA ILE A 399 18.17 24.99 23.83
C ILE A 399 18.48 24.15 22.57
N THR A 400 19.28 24.69 21.66
CA THR A 400 19.62 24.04 20.40
C THR A 400 21.13 23.87 20.30
N GLU A 401 21.59 22.66 20.04
CA GLU A 401 23.00 22.32 19.88
C GLU A 401 23.22 21.57 18.57
N LEU A 402 24.31 21.87 17.87
CA LEU A 402 24.77 21.10 16.71
C LEU A 402 25.70 19.98 17.21
N VAL A 403 25.31 18.75 16.95
CA VAL A 403 26.09 17.56 17.33
C VAL A 403 26.57 16.79 16.11
N ALA A 404 27.63 16.02 16.24
CA ALA A 404 28.09 15.14 15.17
C ALA A 404 27.04 14.06 14.84
N PRO A 405 27.01 13.56 13.59
CA PRO A 405 26.10 12.47 13.23
C PRO A 405 26.27 11.26 14.15
N PHE A 406 25.16 10.58 14.46
CA PHE A 406 25.14 9.41 15.31
C PHE A 406 25.94 8.27 14.64
N ASP A 407 27.14 7.98 15.15
CA ASP A 407 28.00 6.93 14.57
C ASP A 407 27.45 5.55 14.94
N SER A 408 27.04 4.78 13.93
CA SER A 408 26.50 3.42 14.10
C SER A 408 27.53 2.40 14.60
N ALA A 409 28.81 2.77 14.67
CA ALA A 409 29.91 1.89 15.10
C ALA A 409 30.03 1.77 16.64
N GLN A 410 29.43 2.65 17.42
CA GLN A 410 29.55 2.67 18.90
C GLN A 410 28.50 1.85 19.66
N SER A 411 27.65 1.07 19.02
CA SER A 411 26.62 0.26 19.69
C SER A 411 27.01 -1.21 19.90
N LYS A 412 28.32 -1.52 19.90
CA LYS A 412 28.85 -2.81 20.34
C LYS A 412 29.62 -2.57 21.64
N GLY A 413 28.90 -2.51 22.72
CA GLY A 413 29.39 -2.54 24.08
C GLY A 413 28.37 -3.24 24.94
#